data_575926853aa51758786abe4a19ba5fe5
#
_entry.id   575926853aa51758786abe4a19ba5fe5
#
_cell.length_a   1.000
_cell.length_b   1.000
_cell.length_c   1.000
_cell.angle_alpha   90.00
_cell.angle_beta   90.00
_cell.angle_gamma   90.00
#
_symmetry.space_group_name_H-M   'P 1'
#
loop_
_entity.id
_entity.type
_entity.pdbx_description
1 polymer ?
#
loop_
_entity_poly.entity_id
_entity_poly.type
_entity_poly.pdbx_seq_one_letter_code
_entity_poly.pdbx_strand_id
1 'polypeptide(L)' 'MSATKNAAFETIPVGTKVTWHYRSAIGHGTVKGVHQMGSNADNTMYSIAQHDHHPGEPAILVHSGKALTRSE' A
#
# COMPACT_ATOMS: atom_id res chain seq x y z
N MET A 1 -23.87 -17.93 2.42
CA MET A 1 -23.47 -17.45 2.50
C MET A 1 -22.94 -16.67 2.43
N SER A 2 -22.73 -16.56 2.13
CA SER A 2 -22.23 -15.93 2.11
C SER A 2 -21.49 -15.23 2.05
N ALA A 3 -21.39 -15.24 2.25
CA ALA A 3 -20.71 -14.43 2.29
C ALA A 3 -19.74 -14.10 1.79
N THR A 4 -19.27 -14.42 1.67
CA THR A 4 -18.38 -14.14 1.31
C THR A 4 -18.21 -13.57 0.28
N LYS A 5 -18.56 -13.52 -0.39
CA LYS A 5 -18.50 -12.95 -1.24
C LYS A 5 -18.12 -11.69 -1.23
N ASN A 6 -18.31 -11.09 -0.53
CA ASN A 6 -18.01 -9.83 -0.33
C ASN A 6 -16.60 -9.58 -0.18
N ALA A 7 -15.89 -10.50 0.01
CA ALA A 7 -14.46 -10.37 0.01
C ALA A 7 -13.92 -10.76 -1.33
N ALA A 8 -14.46 -10.17 -2.36
CA ALA A 8 -14.16 -10.58 -3.70
C ALA A 8 -12.76 -10.21 -4.16
N PHE A 9 -12.11 -9.25 -3.53
CA PHE A 9 -10.77 -8.89 -3.97
C PHE A 9 -9.78 -9.12 -2.85
N GLU A 10 -8.51 -9.28 -3.25
CA GLU A 10 -7.43 -9.46 -2.29
C GLU A 10 -6.74 -8.13 -2.05
N THR A 11 -6.48 -7.83 -0.80
CA THR A 11 -5.66 -6.66 -0.48
C THR A 11 -4.19 -7.07 -0.56
N ILE A 12 -3.33 -6.06 -0.63
CA ILE A 12 -1.90 -6.32 -0.56
C ILE A 12 -1.56 -6.76 0.87
N PRO A 13 -0.94 -7.92 1.04
CA PRO A 13 -0.68 -8.43 2.40
C PRO A 13 0.31 -7.57 3.16
N VAL A 14 0.15 -7.53 4.47
CA VAL A 14 1.12 -6.91 5.35
C VAL A 14 2.46 -7.60 5.17
N GLY A 15 3.51 -6.83 5.07
CA GLY A 15 4.84 -7.37 4.87
C GLY A 15 5.29 -7.36 3.42
N THR A 16 4.39 -7.06 2.49
CA THR A 16 4.73 -6.99 1.08
C THR A 16 5.59 -5.76 0.82
N LYS A 17 6.69 -5.95 0.11
CA LYS A 17 7.54 -4.84 -0.31
C LYS A 17 6.96 -4.23 -1.57
N VAL A 18 6.86 -2.90 -1.57
CA VAL A 18 6.23 -2.16 -2.65
C VAL A 18 7.09 -0.98 -3.04
N THR A 19 6.86 -0.50 -4.25
CA THR A 19 7.48 0.74 -4.75
C THR A 19 6.38 1.63 -5.28
N TRP A 20 6.68 2.92 -5.38
CA TRP A 20 5.77 3.89 -5.99
C TRP A 20 6.60 5.00 -6.59
N HIS A 21 5.99 5.69 -7.55
CA HIS A 21 6.66 6.83 -8.18
C HIS A 21 6.42 8.08 -7.36
N TYR A 22 7.46 8.84 -7.15
CA TYR A 22 7.37 10.10 -6.44
C TYR A 22 8.21 11.10 -7.19
N ARG A 23 7.55 11.90 -8.02
CA ARG A 23 8.22 12.87 -8.89
C ARG A 23 9.20 12.13 -9.80
N SER A 24 10.50 12.45 -9.69
CA SER A 24 11.52 11.79 -10.52
C SER A 24 12.20 10.64 -9.79
N ALA A 25 11.66 10.24 -8.65
CA ALA A 25 12.27 9.19 -7.83
C ALA A 25 11.31 8.04 -7.64
N ILE A 26 11.85 6.93 -7.12
CA ILE A 26 11.05 5.75 -6.78
C ILE A 26 11.11 5.59 -5.27
N GLY A 27 9.93 5.55 -4.64
CA GLY A 27 9.87 5.28 -3.21
C GLY A 27 9.82 3.78 -2.96
N HIS A 28 10.32 3.35 -1.82
CA HIS A 28 10.35 1.95 -1.41
C HIS A 28 9.82 1.82 0.00
N GLY A 29 9.02 0.80 0.23
CA GLY A 29 8.49 0.58 1.56
C GLY A 29 7.89 -0.79 1.72
N THR A 30 7.36 -1.04 2.91
CA THR A 30 6.71 -2.29 3.25
C THR A 30 5.31 -1.98 3.76
N VAL A 31 4.33 -2.71 3.24
CA VAL A 31 2.94 -2.52 3.66
C VAL A 31 2.79 -2.92 5.12
N LYS A 32 2.23 -2.04 5.92
CA LYS A 32 1.98 -2.29 7.33
C LYS A 32 0.54 -2.65 7.62
N GLY A 33 -0.38 -2.24 6.76
CA GLY A 33 -1.78 -2.57 6.94
C GLY A 33 -2.66 -1.79 5.99
N VAL A 34 -3.96 -2.02 6.12
CA VAL A 34 -4.95 -1.31 5.34
C VAL A 34 -5.37 -0.08 6.13
N HIS A 35 -5.20 1.08 5.52
CA HIS A 35 -5.58 2.34 6.14
C HIS A 35 -7.08 2.61 5.92
N GLN A 36 -7.54 2.39 4.69
CA GLN A 36 -8.95 2.56 4.38
C GLN A 36 -9.34 1.60 3.27
N MET A 37 -10.33 0.75 3.54
CA MET A 37 -10.79 -0.22 2.56
C MET A 37 -11.58 0.48 1.47
N GLY A 38 -11.27 0.16 0.22
CA GLY A 38 -12.00 0.68 -0.92
C GLY A 38 -12.85 -0.39 -1.56
N SER A 39 -13.35 -0.11 -2.75
CA SER A 39 -14.21 -1.05 -3.47
C SER A 39 -13.43 -2.16 -4.16
N ASN A 40 -12.14 -1.95 -4.33
CA ASN A 40 -11.24 -2.98 -4.88
C ASN A 40 -9.82 -2.67 -4.40
N ALA A 41 -8.86 -3.53 -4.78
CA ALA A 41 -7.49 -3.37 -4.30
C ALA A 41 -6.88 -2.03 -4.72
N ASP A 42 -7.21 -1.58 -5.93
CA ASP A 42 -6.66 -0.32 -6.42
C ASP A 42 -7.17 0.89 -5.67
N ASN A 43 -8.39 0.80 -5.14
CA ASN A 43 -9.00 1.92 -4.41
C ASN A 43 -8.81 1.80 -2.90
N THR A 44 -8.15 0.75 -2.44
CA THR A 44 -7.87 0.57 -1.02
C THR A 44 -6.61 1.34 -0.69
N MET A 45 -6.64 2.06 0.43
CA MET A 45 -5.48 2.84 0.90
C MET A 45 -4.69 2.00 1.89
N TYR A 46 -3.38 2.00 1.72
CA TYR A 46 -2.49 1.19 2.54
C TYR A 46 -1.55 2.07 3.33
N SER A 47 -1.26 1.64 4.55
CA SER A 47 -0.22 2.26 5.37
C SER A 47 1.10 1.58 5.06
N ILE A 48 2.11 2.36 4.74
CA ILE A 48 3.38 1.84 4.25
C ILE A 48 4.51 2.46 5.05
N ALA A 49 5.40 1.60 5.58
CA ALA A 49 6.60 2.09 6.24
C ALA A 49 7.67 2.34 5.18
N GLN A 50 8.11 3.57 5.05
CA GLN A 50 9.17 3.92 4.11
C GLN A 50 10.50 3.32 4.56
N HIS A 51 11.26 2.76 3.62
CA HIS A 51 12.57 2.20 3.93
C HIS A 51 13.61 3.31 4.10
N ASP A 52 13.59 4.28 3.17
CA ASP A 52 14.59 5.34 3.17
C ASP A 52 13.91 6.68 3.18
N HIS A 53 13.65 7.21 4.37
CA HIS A 53 13.07 8.54 4.45
C HIS A 53 14.10 9.49 5.04
N HIS A 54 14.04 10.74 4.61
CA HIS A 54 14.94 11.76 5.09
C HIS A 54 14.43 12.34 6.40
N PRO A 55 15.28 12.97 7.19
CA PRO A 55 14.84 13.64 8.41
C PRO A 55 13.72 14.63 8.07
N GLY A 56 12.67 14.60 8.86
CA GLY A 56 11.53 15.46 8.65
C GLY A 56 10.43 14.85 7.81
N GLU A 57 10.70 13.74 7.12
CA GLU A 57 9.67 13.04 6.36
C GLU A 57 8.99 12.01 7.25
N PRO A 58 7.71 11.74 7.03
CA PRO A 58 7.02 10.72 7.83
C PRO A 58 7.57 9.35 7.52
N ALA A 59 7.71 8.53 8.56
CA ALA A 59 8.13 7.14 8.38
C ALA A 59 7.00 6.31 7.76
N ILE A 60 5.76 6.68 7.99
CA ILE A 60 4.59 5.97 7.48
C ILE A 60 3.88 6.85 6.47
N LEU A 61 3.63 6.31 5.30
CA LEU A 61 2.88 6.99 4.24
C LEU A 61 1.62 6.21 3.95
N VAL A 62 0.68 6.88 3.29
CA VAL A 62 -0.56 6.25 2.84
C VAL A 62 -0.65 6.41 1.33
N HIS A 63 -0.77 5.30 0.63
CA HIS A 63 -0.93 5.30 -0.82
C HIS A 63 -2.04 4.34 -1.20
N SER A 64 -2.73 4.62 -2.32
CA SER A 64 -3.70 3.69 -2.85
C SER A 64 -3.00 2.51 -3.51
N GLY A 65 -3.68 1.37 -3.57
CA GLY A 65 -3.11 0.21 -4.25
C GLY A 65 -2.78 0.48 -5.71
N LYS A 66 -3.52 1.38 -6.33
CA LYS A 66 -3.28 1.77 -7.71
C LYS A 66 -1.88 2.38 -7.88
N ALA A 67 -1.40 3.10 -6.88
CA ALA A 67 -0.11 3.76 -6.95
C ALA A 67 1.05 2.84 -6.62
N LEU A 68 0.78 1.64 -6.12
CA LEU A 68 1.81 0.75 -5.61
C LEU A 68 2.12 -0.36 -6.59
N THR A 69 3.39 -0.73 -6.65
CA THR A 69 3.85 -1.88 -7.43
C THR A 69 4.57 -2.82 -6.46
N ARG A 70 4.21 -4.10 -6.50
CA ARG A 70 4.93 -5.09 -5.69
C ARG A 70 6.33 -5.25 -6.24
N SER A 71 7.31 -5.23 -5.35
CA SER A 71 8.70 -5.21 -5.77
C SER A 71 9.39 -6.55 -5.61
N GLU A 72 8.66 -7.62 -5.39
CA GLU A 72 9.34 -8.92 -5.30
C GLU A 72 8.99 -9.88 -6.41
#